data_61ad73682028733127de26267b43f76d
#
_entry.id   61ad73682028733127de26267b43f76d
#
_cell.length_a   1.000
_cell.length_b   1.000
_cell.length_c   1.000
_cell.angle_alpha   90.00
_cell.angle_beta   90.00
_cell.angle_gamma   90.00
#
_symmetry.space_group_name_H-M   'P 1'
#
loop_
_entity.id
_entity.type
_entity.pdbx_description
1 polymer ?
#
loop_
_entity_poly.entity_id
_entity_poly.type
_entity_poly.pdbx_seq_one_letter_code
_entity_poly.pdbx_strand_id
1 'polypeptide(L)'
;QEPMRSNRNTLTFELAVNLRHICGFDRNQLAQIIPCYDGFPEQEKMACINSALNEKITQMPKRLKDVLSAIRQERMKQGNAGGGSVADNEALVNALDEANAKDDLFYYNALPKLPQGIRDSISAVGPALALPVITAICPAIGMLATGVKVSVHGKMNSLNLISYIAGDFASGKGSIDPVIDAWTSEVKEMDKMYQQKEDEWRVKKRAAKNKKEQPEEPKLPVRCLTLNNTVANLAERLANTEGKHAFSFTPEADTVAQKWKSAMSDFSVMLRQAYDGTSYEREARSADAVNVHIDRLLWNVVMCGTPDALYRVVSNYTDGFQSRIIVAKTPDNTFTPLSDNMYVMNERQRDRIIQIAHLLPLMSGEVVLPKLEDKGREWLEQIRLETMKNDDKVKARQRFRICPTTMRMMTCIMLCKVLETLIQKHGFNGAEKQLKESPDLWKGMLVKTQTPTMLETFNILADYQLDNALYFFRSRIEDAFSSK
;
A
#
# COMPACT_ATOMS: atom_id res chain seq x y z
N GLN A 1 4.12 -38.62 28.07
CA GLN A 1 5.04 -39.70 28.42
C GLN A 1 6.45 -39.19 28.17
N GLU A 2 7.32 -39.26 29.20
CA GLU A 2 8.74 -38.96 29.01
C GLU A 2 9.36 -40.00 28.08
N PRO A 3 10.16 -39.62 27.08
CA PRO A 3 10.79 -40.55 26.16
C PRO A 3 11.82 -41.43 26.89
N MET A 4 11.71 -42.76 26.71
CA MET A 4 12.74 -43.67 27.18
C MET A 4 14.09 -43.33 26.51
N ARG A 5 15.23 -43.61 27.21
CA ARG A 5 16.57 -43.29 26.69
C ARG A 5 16.86 -43.77 25.27
N SER A 6 16.23 -44.89 24.83
CA SER A 6 16.41 -45.46 23.49
C SER A 6 15.71 -44.70 22.35
N ASN A 7 14.67 -43.88 22.65
CA ASN A 7 13.83 -43.24 21.63
C ASN A 7 13.95 -41.73 21.58
N ARG A 8 14.70 -41.10 22.50
CA ARG A 8 14.75 -39.66 22.69
C ARG A 8 15.21 -38.88 21.43
N ASN A 9 16.25 -39.39 20.75
CA ASN A 9 16.77 -38.78 19.55
C ASN A 9 15.73 -38.81 18.41
N THR A 10 15.07 -39.96 18.23
CA THR A 10 14.03 -40.13 17.21
C THR A 10 12.83 -39.22 17.49
N LEU A 11 12.35 -39.20 18.74
CA LEU A 11 11.23 -38.35 19.13
C LEU A 11 11.57 -36.83 19.05
N THR A 12 12.77 -36.45 19.42
CA THR A 12 13.26 -35.07 19.28
C THR A 12 13.34 -34.66 17.82
N PHE A 13 13.85 -35.55 16.97
CA PHE A 13 13.90 -35.32 15.53
C PHE A 13 12.48 -35.21 14.93
N GLU A 14 11.58 -36.13 15.22
CA GLU A 14 10.19 -36.09 14.74
C GLU A 14 9.45 -34.85 15.24
N LEU A 15 9.65 -34.44 16.49
CA LEU A 15 9.09 -33.24 17.05
C LEU A 15 9.63 -32.01 16.33
N ALA A 16 10.93 -31.93 16.08
CA ALA A 16 11.56 -30.82 15.35
C ALA A 16 11.07 -30.77 13.89
N VAL A 17 10.91 -31.89 13.21
CA VAL A 17 10.34 -31.98 11.85
C VAL A 17 8.92 -31.42 11.79
N ASN A 18 8.11 -31.65 12.81
CA ASN A 18 6.75 -31.11 12.86
C ASN A 18 6.74 -29.62 13.25
N LEU A 19 7.44 -29.26 14.32
CA LEU A 19 7.42 -27.88 14.85
C LEU A 19 8.12 -26.86 13.94
N ARG A 20 9.08 -27.27 13.10
CA ARG A 20 9.78 -26.35 12.18
C ARG A 20 8.83 -25.54 11.29
N HIS A 21 7.68 -26.12 10.92
CA HIS A 21 6.66 -25.43 10.11
C HIS A 21 5.94 -24.32 10.88
N ILE A 22 5.85 -24.42 12.22
CA ILE A 22 5.23 -23.39 13.08
C ILE A 22 6.26 -22.32 13.44
N CYS A 23 7.52 -22.71 13.64
CA CYS A 23 8.62 -21.85 14.04
C CYS A 23 9.33 -21.15 12.84
N GLY A 24 8.73 -21.16 11.65
CA GLY A 24 9.32 -20.53 10.47
C GLY A 24 10.70 -21.07 10.07
N PHE A 25 11.01 -22.33 10.43
CA PHE A 25 12.33 -22.97 10.25
C PHE A 25 13.47 -22.29 11.04
N ASP A 26 13.12 -21.55 12.10
CA ASP A 26 14.10 -20.92 12.98
C ASP A 26 14.69 -21.93 13.97
N ARG A 27 16.01 -22.12 13.91
CA ARG A 27 16.78 -23.01 14.78
C ARG A 27 16.68 -22.64 16.25
N ASN A 28 16.74 -21.35 16.56
CA ASN A 28 16.77 -20.87 17.94
C ASN A 28 15.38 -21.03 18.60
N GLN A 29 14.32 -20.74 17.86
CA GLN A 29 12.96 -20.98 18.34
C GLN A 29 12.70 -22.47 18.60
N LEU A 30 13.13 -23.35 17.70
CA LEU A 30 13.03 -24.80 17.93
C LEU A 30 13.80 -25.25 19.17
N ALA A 31 15.01 -24.71 19.38
CA ALA A 31 15.82 -25.01 20.54
C ALA A 31 15.18 -24.56 21.87
N GLN A 32 14.42 -23.47 21.86
CA GLN A 32 13.68 -22.98 23.02
C GLN A 32 12.43 -23.80 23.33
N ILE A 33 11.71 -24.23 22.30
CA ILE A 33 10.41 -24.94 22.45
C ILE A 33 10.60 -26.41 22.76
N ILE A 34 11.61 -27.05 22.16
CA ILE A 34 11.86 -28.47 22.37
C ILE A 34 12.57 -28.66 23.72
N PRO A 35 11.97 -29.39 24.66
CA PRO A 35 12.55 -29.56 25.99
C PRO A 35 13.84 -30.37 25.96
N CYS A 36 14.76 -30.08 26.90
CA CYS A 36 15.85 -30.96 27.25
C CYS A 36 15.38 -31.96 28.30
N TYR A 37 15.46 -33.24 27.97
CA TYR A 37 15.12 -34.35 28.91
C TYR A 37 16.35 -34.71 29.74
N ASP A 38 16.15 -35.25 30.95
CA ASP A 38 17.22 -35.68 31.83
C ASP A 38 18.18 -36.67 31.14
N GLY A 39 19.48 -36.38 31.19
CA GLY A 39 20.53 -37.14 30.53
C GLY A 39 20.55 -36.99 29.00
N PHE A 40 19.89 -35.98 28.43
CA PHE A 40 19.97 -35.66 27.00
C PHE A 40 20.88 -34.44 26.82
N PRO A 41 22.11 -34.62 26.30
CA PRO A 41 23.05 -33.50 26.10
C PRO A 41 22.46 -32.48 25.09
N GLU A 42 22.64 -31.21 25.37
CA GLU A 42 22.16 -30.15 24.49
C GLU A 42 22.76 -30.25 23.08
N GLN A 43 23.98 -30.74 22.97
CA GLN A 43 24.62 -30.99 21.68
C GLN A 43 23.86 -32.03 20.83
N GLU A 44 23.37 -33.11 21.44
CA GLU A 44 22.57 -34.11 20.74
C GLU A 44 21.20 -33.56 20.33
N LYS A 45 20.54 -32.81 21.20
CA LYS A 45 19.30 -32.06 20.87
C LYS A 45 19.50 -31.18 19.66
N MET A 46 20.57 -30.38 19.66
CA MET A 46 20.87 -29.48 18.55
C MET A 46 21.21 -30.22 17.25
N ALA A 47 21.85 -31.39 17.35
CA ALA A 47 22.10 -32.25 16.18
C ALA A 47 20.78 -32.79 15.58
N CYS A 48 19.83 -33.19 16.42
CA CYS A 48 18.49 -33.60 15.97
C CYS A 48 17.73 -32.48 15.29
N ILE A 49 17.78 -31.25 15.85
CA ILE A 49 17.16 -30.05 15.27
C ILE A 49 17.78 -29.71 13.93
N ASN A 50 19.11 -29.70 13.83
CA ASN A 50 19.81 -29.42 12.57
C ASN A 50 19.48 -30.47 11.50
N SER A 51 19.43 -31.74 11.86
CA SER A 51 19.03 -32.83 10.94
C SER A 51 17.61 -32.63 10.44
N ALA A 52 16.68 -32.26 11.34
CA ALA A 52 15.30 -31.97 10.99
C ALA A 52 15.15 -30.75 10.06
N LEU A 53 15.96 -29.71 10.25
CA LEU A 53 15.94 -28.52 9.38
C LEU A 53 16.52 -28.81 7.99
N ASN A 54 17.49 -29.73 7.89
CA ASN A 54 18.13 -30.11 6.63
C ASN A 54 17.33 -31.14 5.82
N GLU A 55 16.30 -31.73 6.42
CA GLU A 55 15.49 -32.72 5.72
C GLU A 55 14.62 -32.06 4.64
N LYS A 56 14.60 -32.70 3.45
CA LYS A 56 13.89 -32.19 2.29
C LYS A 56 12.38 -32.41 2.44
N ILE A 57 11.70 -31.45 3.07
CA ILE A 57 10.23 -31.42 3.16
C ILE A 57 9.72 -30.11 2.60
N THR A 58 8.75 -30.19 1.72
CA THR A 58 8.19 -29.05 0.98
C THR A 58 6.83 -28.59 1.50
N GLN A 59 6.12 -29.39 2.29
CA GLN A 59 4.77 -29.09 2.79
C GLN A 59 4.60 -29.44 4.25
N MET A 60 3.79 -28.64 4.95
CA MET A 60 3.39 -28.94 6.34
C MET A 60 2.58 -30.25 6.42
N PRO A 61 2.91 -31.15 7.36
CA PRO A 61 2.18 -32.40 7.52
C PRO A 61 0.67 -32.19 7.75
N LYS A 62 -0.17 -33.03 7.13
CA LYS A 62 -1.63 -32.91 7.25
C LYS A 62 -2.10 -32.91 8.70
N ARG A 63 -1.56 -33.83 9.53
CA ARG A 63 -1.88 -33.92 10.96
C ARG A 63 -1.63 -32.62 11.72
N LEU A 64 -0.57 -31.88 11.38
CA LEU A 64 -0.26 -30.60 11.99
C LEU A 64 -1.25 -29.52 11.52
N LYS A 65 -1.63 -29.52 10.25
CA LYS A 65 -2.67 -28.62 9.72
C LYS A 65 -4.00 -28.84 10.42
N ASP A 66 -4.38 -30.11 10.62
CA ASP A 66 -5.64 -30.47 11.29
C ASP A 66 -5.64 -29.99 12.75
N VAL A 67 -4.52 -30.17 13.47
CA VAL A 67 -4.36 -29.67 14.86
C VAL A 67 -4.43 -28.15 14.92
N LEU A 68 -3.73 -27.45 14.05
CA LEU A 68 -3.78 -25.98 13.99
C LEU A 68 -5.18 -25.46 13.66
N SER A 69 -5.87 -26.15 12.76
CA SER A 69 -7.26 -25.85 12.38
C SER A 69 -8.22 -26.04 13.56
N ALA A 70 -8.05 -27.15 14.32
CA ALA A 70 -8.84 -27.41 15.52
C ALA A 70 -8.62 -26.38 16.60
N ILE A 71 -7.36 -25.98 16.86
CA ILE A 71 -7.02 -24.94 17.82
C ILE A 71 -7.64 -23.58 17.40
N ARG A 72 -7.61 -23.26 16.12
CA ARG A 72 -8.26 -22.02 15.60
C ARG A 72 -9.77 -22.06 15.82
N GLN A 73 -10.42 -23.19 15.54
CA GLN A 73 -11.87 -23.36 15.75
C GLN A 73 -12.27 -23.28 17.23
N GLU A 74 -11.47 -23.87 18.12
CA GLU A 74 -11.71 -23.77 19.56
C GLU A 74 -11.56 -22.34 20.08
N ARG A 75 -10.56 -21.61 19.62
CA ARG A 75 -10.38 -20.16 19.93
C ARG A 75 -11.57 -19.33 19.45
N MET A 76 -12.10 -19.60 18.25
CA MET A 76 -13.30 -18.92 17.75
C MET A 76 -14.54 -19.23 18.58
N LYS A 77 -14.69 -20.47 19.06
CA LYS A 77 -15.82 -20.85 19.93
C LYS A 77 -15.73 -20.22 21.32
N GLN A 78 -14.52 -20.06 21.87
CA GLN A 78 -14.29 -19.40 23.16
C GLN A 78 -14.48 -17.88 23.09
N GLY A 79 -14.21 -17.24 21.95
CA GLY A 79 -14.49 -15.82 21.72
C GLY A 79 -15.99 -15.46 21.66
N ASN A 80 -16.86 -16.45 21.45
CA ASN A 80 -18.32 -16.26 21.42
C ASN A 80 -19.05 -16.67 22.71
N ALA A 81 -18.37 -17.22 23.69
CA ALA A 81 -18.97 -17.65 24.98
C ALA A 81 -18.43 -16.76 26.13
N GLY A 82 -19.22 -15.80 26.48
CA GLY A 82 -19.23 -14.89 27.62
C GLY A 82 -18.16 -14.95 28.71
N GLY A 83 -17.56 -13.82 28.96
CA GLY A 83 -17.26 -13.29 30.30
C GLY A 83 -16.17 -13.99 31.10
N GLY A 84 -14.92 -13.65 30.82
CA GLY A 84 -13.77 -13.93 31.71
C GLY A 84 -12.46 -14.08 30.95
N SER A 85 -11.56 -13.09 31.12
CA SER A 85 -10.15 -13.11 30.63
C SER A 85 -9.89 -13.09 29.12
N VAL A 86 -10.73 -12.43 28.35
CA VAL A 86 -10.43 -12.07 26.94
C VAL A 86 -9.20 -11.13 26.88
N ALA A 87 -8.99 -10.30 27.88
CA ALA A 87 -7.87 -9.37 27.94
C ALA A 87 -6.49 -10.06 28.01
N ASP A 88 -6.36 -11.21 28.70
CA ASP A 88 -5.07 -11.88 28.84
C ASP A 88 -4.68 -12.67 27.59
N ASN A 89 -5.67 -13.21 26.87
CA ASN A 89 -5.43 -13.94 25.62
C ASN A 89 -5.30 -13.02 24.42
N GLU A 90 -6.03 -11.91 24.35
CA GLU A 90 -5.78 -10.84 23.37
C GLU A 90 -4.43 -10.17 23.62
N ALA A 91 -4.04 -9.92 24.87
CA ALA A 91 -2.72 -9.39 25.20
C ALA A 91 -1.59 -10.36 24.78
N LEU A 92 -1.78 -11.68 24.90
CA LEU A 92 -0.77 -12.67 24.49
C LEU A 92 -0.72 -12.85 22.97
N VAL A 93 -1.85 -12.80 22.28
CA VAL A 93 -1.92 -12.82 20.82
C VAL A 93 -1.38 -11.52 20.23
N ASN A 94 -1.75 -10.38 20.81
CA ASN A 94 -1.21 -9.08 20.44
C ASN A 94 0.30 -8.98 20.74
N ALA A 95 0.78 -9.52 21.87
CA ALA A 95 2.20 -9.56 22.19
C ALA A 95 3.02 -10.50 21.26
N LEU A 96 2.41 -11.58 20.76
CA LEU A 96 3.03 -12.45 19.75
C LEU A 96 2.99 -11.82 18.35
N ASP A 97 1.94 -11.09 18.02
CA ASP A 97 1.82 -10.33 16.77
C ASP A 97 2.70 -9.07 16.84
N GLU A 98 2.83 -8.42 17.99
CA GLU A 98 3.77 -7.32 18.23
C GLU A 98 5.24 -7.78 18.21
N ALA A 99 5.55 -8.96 18.72
CA ALA A 99 6.92 -9.53 18.64
C ALA A 99 7.32 -9.92 17.22
N ASN A 100 6.35 -10.10 16.32
CA ASN A 100 6.58 -10.38 14.90
C ASN A 100 6.34 -9.17 13.99
N ALA A 101 5.73 -8.10 14.50
CA ALA A 101 5.61 -6.84 13.77
C ALA A 101 6.95 -6.11 13.82
N LYS A 102 7.65 -6.11 12.70
CA LYS A 102 8.83 -5.25 12.52
C LYS A 102 8.40 -3.81 12.75
N ASP A 103 9.07 -3.11 13.66
CA ASP A 103 8.85 -1.69 13.91
C ASP A 103 9.01 -0.88 12.61
N ASP A 104 8.18 0.14 12.41
CA ASP A 104 8.28 1.05 11.27
C ASP A 104 9.67 1.68 11.17
N LEU A 105 10.33 1.90 12.31
CA LEU A 105 11.74 2.32 12.38
C LEU A 105 12.70 1.29 11.80
N PHE A 106 12.40 -0.01 11.89
CA PHE A 106 13.21 -1.05 11.24
C PHE A 106 13.28 -0.83 9.74
N TYR A 107 12.13 -0.61 9.10
CA TYR A 107 12.08 -0.34 7.65
C TYR A 107 12.72 1.00 7.29
N TYR A 108 12.43 2.06 8.06
CA TYR A 108 13.05 3.36 7.84
C TYR A 108 14.58 3.31 7.92
N ASN A 109 15.14 2.64 8.94
CA ASN A 109 16.58 2.51 9.13
C ASN A 109 17.27 1.70 8.02
N ALA A 110 16.54 0.82 7.36
CA ALA A 110 17.03 0.04 6.23
C ALA A 110 17.00 0.82 4.89
N LEU A 111 16.23 1.91 4.81
CA LEU A 111 16.11 2.70 3.58
C LEU A 111 17.44 3.36 3.22
N PRO A 112 17.84 3.31 1.94
CA PRO A 112 18.95 4.11 1.45
C PRO A 112 18.54 5.59 1.41
N LYS A 113 19.52 6.46 1.07
CA LYS A 113 19.22 7.88 0.83
C LYS A 113 18.23 8.04 -0.33
N LEU A 114 17.02 8.47 -0.02
CA LEU A 114 15.96 8.71 -0.99
C LEU A 114 16.13 10.05 -1.72
N PRO A 115 15.49 10.23 -2.89
CA PRO A 115 15.54 11.48 -3.63
C PRO A 115 14.94 12.67 -2.87
N GLN A 116 15.36 13.88 -3.26
CA GLN A 116 14.76 15.13 -2.81
C GLN A 116 13.25 15.12 -3.06
N GLY A 117 12.48 15.84 -2.32
CA GLY A 117 11.02 15.77 -2.33
C GLY A 117 10.50 14.64 -1.45
N ILE A 118 10.94 13.41 -1.65
CA ILE A 118 10.59 12.29 -0.77
C ILE A 118 11.28 12.47 0.60
N ARG A 119 12.56 12.81 0.63
CA ARG A 119 13.26 13.17 1.87
C ARG A 119 12.63 14.35 2.59
N ASP A 120 12.24 15.38 1.83
CA ASP A 120 11.54 16.54 2.38
C ASP A 120 10.20 16.15 3.01
N SER A 121 9.46 15.25 2.37
CA SER A 121 8.20 14.71 2.89
C SER A 121 8.41 13.93 4.19
N ILE A 122 9.44 13.09 4.25
CA ILE A 122 9.79 12.34 5.47
C ILE A 122 10.23 13.29 6.59
N SER A 123 11.07 14.28 6.27
CA SER A 123 11.54 15.26 7.26
C SER A 123 10.41 16.09 7.85
N ALA A 124 9.33 16.30 7.10
CA ALA A 124 8.15 17.02 7.55
C ALA A 124 7.31 16.25 8.59
N VAL A 125 7.37 14.93 8.58
CA VAL A 125 6.55 14.06 9.47
C VAL A 125 7.38 13.28 10.50
N GLY A 126 8.68 13.19 10.27
CA GLY A 126 9.62 12.44 11.12
C GLY A 126 9.78 10.97 10.75
N PRO A 127 10.84 10.32 11.29
CA PRO A 127 11.19 8.93 10.96
C PRO A 127 10.08 7.91 11.23
N ALA A 128 9.33 8.09 12.30
CA ALA A 128 8.26 7.17 12.69
C ALA A 128 7.10 7.11 11.69
N LEU A 129 6.91 8.15 10.90
CA LEU A 129 5.89 8.22 9.84
C LEU A 129 6.50 8.17 8.43
N ALA A 130 7.77 7.75 8.29
CA ALA A 130 8.46 7.74 7.00
C ALA A 130 7.78 6.80 6.00
N LEU A 131 7.51 5.56 6.38
CA LEU A 131 6.85 4.59 5.49
C LEU A 131 5.39 4.97 5.21
N PRO A 132 4.59 5.38 6.21
CA PRO A 132 3.26 5.92 5.97
C PRO A 132 3.24 7.11 5.00
N VAL A 133 4.15 8.08 5.13
CA VAL A 133 4.18 9.23 4.21
C VAL A 133 4.64 8.83 2.81
N ILE A 134 5.61 7.93 2.65
CA ILE A 134 5.98 7.37 1.34
C ILE A 134 4.76 6.71 0.69
N THR A 135 4.01 5.91 1.45
CA THR A 135 2.79 5.25 0.99
C THR A 135 1.73 6.27 0.55
N ALA A 136 1.61 7.39 1.24
CA ALA A 136 0.63 8.44 0.91
C ALA A 136 1.05 9.31 -0.29
N ILE A 137 2.33 9.63 -0.46
CA ILE A 137 2.78 10.51 -1.55
C ILE A 137 2.94 9.80 -2.88
N CYS A 138 3.22 8.50 -2.92
CA CYS A 138 3.37 7.77 -4.18
C CYS A 138 2.13 7.87 -5.09
N PRO A 139 0.88 7.76 -4.61
CA PRO A 139 -0.29 8.02 -5.45
C PRO A 139 -0.36 9.46 -5.99
N ALA A 140 0.06 10.45 -5.22
CA ALA A 140 0.13 11.83 -5.68
C ALA A 140 1.19 12.01 -6.77
N ILE A 141 2.38 11.42 -6.60
CA ILE A 141 3.45 11.45 -7.60
C ILE A 141 3.00 10.73 -8.88
N GLY A 142 2.34 9.58 -8.77
CA GLY A 142 1.79 8.85 -9.90
C GLY A 142 0.73 9.63 -10.67
N MET A 143 -0.11 10.38 -9.97
CA MET A 143 -1.08 11.32 -10.56
C MET A 143 -0.38 12.45 -11.31
N LEU A 144 0.70 13.00 -10.78
CA LEU A 144 1.47 14.08 -11.41
C LEU A 144 2.21 13.57 -12.65
N ALA A 145 2.84 12.40 -12.57
CA ALA A 145 3.50 11.74 -13.70
C ALA A 145 2.49 10.98 -14.58
N THR A 146 1.41 11.61 -14.92
CA THR A 146 0.23 10.99 -15.55
C THR A 146 0.50 10.34 -16.90
N GLY A 147 1.48 10.83 -17.66
CA GLY A 147 1.87 10.28 -18.98
C GLY A 147 2.85 9.11 -18.92
N VAL A 148 3.41 8.82 -17.75
CA VAL A 148 4.42 7.76 -17.61
C VAL A 148 3.75 6.39 -17.53
N LYS A 149 4.29 5.45 -18.30
CA LYS A 149 3.94 4.03 -18.24
C LYS A 149 5.20 3.20 -18.06
N VAL A 150 5.14 2.23 -17.17
CA VAL A 150 6.25 1.31 -16.89
C VAL A 150 5.88 -0.11 -17.25
N SER A 151 6.82 -0.86 -17.83
CA SER A 151 6.63 -2.28 -18.05
C SER A 151 6.67 -3.04 -16.72
N VAL A 152 5.65 -3.85 -16.50
CA VAL A 152 5.56 -4.79 -15.37
C VAL A 152 5.31 -6.18 -15.94
N HIS A 153 6.35 -7.01 -15.94
CA HIS A 153 6.31 -8.37 -16.51
C HIS A 153 5.74 -8.41 -17.94
N GLY A 154 6.22 -7.50 -18.80
CA GLY A 154 5.84 -7.42 -20.19
C GLY A 154 4.54 -6.70 -20.52
N LYS A 155 3.84 -6.17 -19.50
CA LYS A 155 2.63 -5.36 -19.68
C LYS A 155 2.88 -3.93 -19.25
N MET A 156 2.54 -2.96 -20.10
CA MET A 156 2.63 -1.54 -19.77
C MET A 156 1.55 -1.14 -18.77
N ASN A 157 1.98 -0.52 -17.69
CA ASN A 157 1.13 -0.05 -16.59
C ASN A 157 1.32 1.45 -16.40
N SER A 158 0.21 2.17 -16.22
CA SER A 158 0.23 3.52 -15.68
C SER A 158 0.52 3.46 -14.17
N LEU A 159 0.87 4.61 -13.57
CA LEU A 159 1.22 4.69 -12.16
C LEU A 159 -0.02 4.84 -11.27
N ASN A 160 -0.99 3.95 -11.45
CA ASN A 160 -2.22 3.91 -10.67
C ASN A 160 -1.96 3.29 -9.30
N LEU A 161 -2.23 4.02 -8.25
CA LEU A 161 -1.98 3.60 -6.86
C LEU A 161 -3.15 4.00 -5.96
N ILE A 162 -3.47 3.14 -5.00
CA ILE A 162 -4.50 3.34 -3.98
C ILE A 162 -3.87 3.03 -2.63
N SER A 163 -3.89 3.99 -1.72
CA SER A 163 -3.27 3.88 -0.40
C SER A 163 -4.26 4.10 0.73
N TYR A 164 -4.06 3.41 1.83
CA TYR A 164 -4.76 3.63 3.09
C TYR A 164 -3.76 3.70 4.24
N ILE A 165 -3.75 4.82 4.94
CA ILE A 165 -2.94 5.01 6.14
C ILE A 165 -3.83 4.74 7.35
N ALA A 166 -3.61 3.60 7.98
CA ALA A 166 -4.39 3.13 9.12
C ALA A 166 -3.71 3.50 10.44
N GLY A 167 -4.45 4.12 11.32
CA GLY A 167 -3.99 4.45 12.67
C GLY A 167 -5.13 4.86 13.57
N ASP A 168 -4.97 4.63 14.86
CA ASP A 168 -5.93 5.04 15.86
C ASP A 168 -6.06 6.58 15.94
N PHE A 169 -7.01 7.06 16.74
CA PHE A 169 -7.12 8.50 16.98
C PHE A 169 -5.82 9.02 17.61
N ALA A 170 -5.46 10.27 17.27
CA ALA A 170 -4.22 10.91 17.73
C ALA A 170 -2.90 10.23 17.32
N SER A 171 -2.89 9.32 16.35
CA SER A 171 -1.70 8.60 15.87
C SER A 171 -0.79 9.42 14.93
N GLY A 172 -1.02 10.72 14.77
CA GLY A 172 -0.19 11.61 13.95
C GLY A 172 -0.54 11.63 12.46
N LYS A 173 -1.61 10.95 12.03
CA LYS A 173 -2.06 10.94 10.61
C LYS A 173 -2.23 12.34 10.00
N GLY A 174 -2.67 13.32 10.78
CA GLY A 174 -2.87 14.70 10.32
C GLY A 174 -1.60 15.42 9.86
N SER A 175 -0.42 14.95 10.24
CA SER A 175 0.85 15.51 9.75
C SER A 175 1.12 15.21 8.27
N ILE A 176 0.39 14.26 7.68
CA ILE A 176 0.48 13.90 6.25
C ILE A 176 -0.23 14.92 5.36
N ASP A 177 -1.30 15.55 5.86
CA ASP A 177 -2.10 16.54 5.10
C ASP A 177 -1.25 17.66 4.45
N PRO A 178 -0.40 18.38 5.17
CA PRO A 178 0.41 19.45 4.58
C PRO A 178 1.37 18.94 3.50
N VAL A 179 1.82 17.69 3.62
CA VAL A 179 2.71 17.06 2.64
C VAL A 179 1.95 16.77 1.35
N ILE A 180 0.77 16.16 1.44
CA ILE A 180 -0.10 15.93 0.27
C ILE A 180 -0.50 17.26 -0.38
N ASP A 181 -0.80 18.29 0.42
CA ASP A 181 -1.11 19.64 -0.09
C ASP A 181 0.06 20.24 -0.87
N ALA A 182 1.29 20.06 -0.42
CA ALA A 182 2.47 20.53 -1.15
C ALA A 182 2.63 19.83 -2.50
N TRP A 183 2.50 18.49 -2.55
CA TRP A 183 2.58 17.72 -3.80
C TRP A 183 1.48 18.08 -4.80
N THR A 184 0.28 18.38 -4.33
CA THR A 184 -0.91 18.58 -5.18
C THR A 184 -1.25 20.06 -5.39
N SER A 185 -0.48 21.00 -4.86
CA SER A 185 -0.79 22.44 -4.82
C SER A 185 -1.10 23.02 -6.19
N GLU A 186 -0.29 22.75 -7.22
CA GLU A 186 -0.52 23.30 -8.57
C GLU A 186 -1.80 22.75 -9.21
N VAL A 187 -2.07 21.45 -9.05
CA VAL A 187 -3.31 20.85 -9.56
C VAL A 187 -4.53 21.46 -8.86
N LYS A 188 -4.45 21.65 -7.55
CA LYS A 188 -5.51 22.32 -6.79
C LYS A 188 -5.75 23.78 -7.21
N GLU A 189 -4.68 24.52 -7.52
CA GLU A 189 -4.82 25.90 -8.05
C GLU A 189 -5.51 25.91 -9.43
N MET A 190 -5.14 24.99 -10.33
CA MET A 190 -5.84 24.83 -11.60
C MET A 190 -7.31 24.46 -11.39
N ASP A 191 -7.59 23.55 -10.49
CA ASP A 191 -8.95 23.13 -10.16
C ASP A 191 -9.80 24.28 -9.60
N LYS A 192 -9.24 25.16 -8.79
CA LYS A 192 -9.94 26.38 -8.32
C LYS A 192 -10.38 27.27 -9.48
N MET A 193 -9.54 27.46 -10.49
CA MET A 193 -9.91 28.21 -11.68
C MET A 193 -11.07 27.55 -12.44
N TYR A 194 -11.07 26.24 -12.54
CA TYR A 194 -12.18 25.50 -13.15
C TYR A 194 -13.46 25.60 -12.32
N GLN A 195 -13.36 25.46 -11.00
CA GLN A 195 -14.49 25.60 -10.08
C GLN A 195 -15.12 27.00 -10.15
N GLN A 196 -14.33 28.07 -10.29
CA GLN A 196 -14.86 29.43 -10.51
C GLN A 196 -15.71 29.50 -11.78
N LYS A 197 -15.26 28.90 -12.88
CA LYS A 197 -16.04 28.85 -14.13
C LYS A 197 -17.35 28.08 -13.97
N GLU A 198 -17.34 26.99 -13.21
CA GLU A 198 -18.56 26.23 -12.89
C GLU A 198 -19.52 27.06 -12.02
N ASP A 199 -19.00 27.81 -11.06
CA ASP A 199 -19.83 28.66 -10.21
C ASP A 199 -20.44 29.82 -11.01
N GLU A 200 -19.71 30.44 -11.94
CA GLU A 200 -20.22 31.43 -12.87
C GLU A 200 -21.34 30.85 -13.75
N TRP A 201 -21.13 29.63 -14.26
CA TRP A 201 -22.17 28.90 -15.02
C TRP A 201 -23.42 28.66 -14.17
N ARG A 202 -23.27 28.20 -12.92
CA ARG A 202 -24.40 28.00 -12.00
C ARG A 202 -25.20 29.28 -11.75
N VAL A 203 -24.51 30.41 -11.60
CA VAL A 203 -25.14 31.72 -11.45
C VAL A 203 -25.94 32.09 -12.70
N LYS A 204 -25.34 31.96 -13.89
CA LYS A 204 -26.01 32.23 -15.18
C LYS A 204 -27.23 31.33 -15.40
N LYS A 205 -27.10 30.04 -15.08
CA LYS A 205 -28.17 29.05 -15.18
C LYS A 205 -29.34 29.40 -14.27
N ARG A 206 -29.09 29.83 -13.04
CA ARG A 206 -30.14 30.28 -12.10
C ARG A 206 -30.83 31.57 -12.54
N ALA A 207 -30.08 32.48 -13.19
CA ALA A 207 -30.61 33.74 -13.70
C ALA A 207 -31.44 33.58 -14.99
N ALA A 208 -31.27 32.49 -15.73
CA ALA A 208 -31.99 32.25 -16.98
C ALA A 208 -33.49 31.98 -16.72
N LYS A 209 -34.35 32.84 -17.30
CA LYS A 209 -35.82 32.76 -17.10
C LYS A 209 -36.49 31.63 -17.89
N ASN A 210 -35.87 31.19 -18.99
CA ASN A 210 -36.39 30.16 -19.87
C ASN A 210 -35.42 29.00 -20.03
N LYS A 211 -35.93 27.76 -20.12
CA LYS A 211 -35.12 26.56 -20.38
C LYS A 211 -34.26 26.65 -21.66
N LYS A 212 -34.76 27.37 -22.69
CA LYS A 212 -34.07 27.55 -23.97
C LYS A 212 -32.86 28.51 -23.88
N GLU A 213 -32.83 29.34 -22.85
CA GLU A 213 -31.75 30.34 -22.61
C GLU A 213 -30.74 29.87 -21.58
N GLN A 214 -30.89 28.65 -21.05
CA GLN A 214 -29.95 28.12 -20.09
C GLN A 214 -28.60 27.83 -20.76
N PRO A 215 -27.50 28.29 -20.18
CA PRO A 215 -26.17 28.01 -20.71
C PRO A 215 -25.83 26.52 -20.57
N GLU A 216 -25.17 25.97 -21.57
CA GLU A 216 -24.64 24.62 -21.54
C GLU A 216 -23.66 24.43 -20.40
N GLU A 217 -23.70 23.26 -19.77
CA GLU A 217 -22.79 22.95 -18.66
C GLU A 217 -21.36 22.78 -19.15
N PRO A 218 -20.38 23.52 -18.58
CA PRO A 218 -18.99 23.36 -18.99
C PRO A 218 -18.41 22.05 -18.45
N LYS A 219 -17.84 21.25 -19.33
CA LYS A 219 -17.10 20.02 -18.98
C LYS A 219 -15.64 20.38 -18.71
N LEU A 220 -15.33 20.68 -17.46
CA LEU A 220 -14.02 21.17 -17.04
C LEU A 220 -13.18 20.03 -16.42
N PRO A 221 -11.87 19.98 -16.70
CA PRO A 221 -10.99 18.88 -16.30
C PRO A 221 -10.49 19.02 -14.85
N VAL A 222 -11.42 19.08 -13.90
CA VAL A 222 -11.09 19.05 -12.46
C VAL A 222 -10.54 17.68 -12.12
N ARG A 223 -9.38 17.65 -11.44
CA ARG A 223 -8.63 16.43 -11.17
C ARG A 223 -8.58 16.05 -9.70
N CYS A 224 -8.63 16.99 -8.76
CA CYS A 224 -8.72 16.70 -7.33
C CYS A 224 -10.19 16.51 -6.95
N LEU A 225 -10.61 15.27 -6.75
CA LEU A 225 -12.00 14.88 -6.58
C LEU A 225 -12.27 14.41 -5.15
N THR A 226 -13.32 14.94 -4.54
CA THR A 226 -13.75 14.49 -3.21
C THR A 226 -14.34 13.09 -3.26
N LEU A 227 -14.05 12.27 -2.24
CA LEU A 227 -14.72 10.98 -2.01
C LEU A 227 -16.11 11.14 -1.38
N ASN A 228 -16.46 12.33 -0.91
CA ASN A 228 -17.83 12.68 -0.53
C ASN A 228 -18.68 12.97 -1.77
N ASN A 229 -18.97 11.94 -2.53
CA ASN A 229 -19.54 12.03 -3.86
C ASN A 229 -20.48 10.86 -4.15
N THR A 230 -21.25 10.93 -5.24
CA THR A 230 -21.97 9.78 -5.80
C THR A 230 -21.13 9.13 -6.90
N VAL A 231 -21.37 7.83 -7.15
CA VAL A 231 -20.71 7.10 -8.26
C VAL A 231 -20.97 7.79 -9.61
N ALA A 232 -22.17 8.28 -9.83
CA ALA A 232 -22.54 8.96 -11.07
C ALA A 232 -21.74 10.23 -11.30
N ASN A 233 -21.72 11.14 -10.32
CA ASN A 233 -20.98 12.40 -10.44
C ASN A 233 -19.46 12.18 -10.51
N LEU A 234 -18.94 11.21 -9.75
CA LEU A 234 -17.53 10.85 -9.80
C LEU A 234 -17.15 10.30 -11.19
N ALA A 235 -17.99 9.44 -11.77
CA ALA A 235 -17.79 8.89 -13.11
C ALA A 235 -17.74 10.01 -14.18
N GLU A 236 -18.64 10.99 -14.10
CA GLU A 236 -18.64 12.15 -14.99
C GLU A 236 -17.38 12.99 -14.84
N ARG A 237 -16.94 13.27 -13.60
CA ARG A 237 -15.68 13.97 -13.32
C ARG A 237 -14.49 13.23 -13.90
N LEU A 238 -14.41 11.91 -13.69
CA LEU A 238 -13.34 11.08 -14.22
C LEU A 238 -13.32 11.02 -15.76
N ALA A 239 -14.49 11.08 -16.40
CA ALA A 239 -14.56 11.17 -17.86
C ALA A 239 -14.05 12.51 -18.43
N ASN A 240 -14.08 13.58 -17.64
CA ASN A 240 -13.69 14.92 -18.07
C ASN A 240 -12.23 15.28 -17.78
N THR A 241 -11.40 14.35 -17.33
CA THR A 241 -9.98 14.62 -16.98
C THR A 241 -9.02 14.74 -18.15
N GLU A 242 -9.51 14.71 -19.38
CA GLU A 242 -8.71 14.81 -20.61
C GLU A 242 -7.58 13.76 -20.70
N GLY A 243 -7.84 12.54 -20.22
CA GLY A 243 -6.89 11.44 -20.22
C GLY A 243 -5.78 11.54 -19.16
N LYS A 244 -5.92 12.46 -18.20
CA LYS A 244 -5.01 12.60 -17.08
C LYS A 244 -5.56 11.90 -15.84
N HIS A 245 -4.65 11.51 -14.92
CA HIS A 245 -5.07 10.95 -13.63
C HIS A 245 -5.82 11.98 -12.79
N ALA A 246 -6.96 11.56 -12.25
CA ALA A 246 -7.58 12.23 -11.11
C ALA A 246 -6.90 11.77 -9.80
N PHE A 247 -7.09 12.57 -8.76
CA PHE A 247 -6.57 12.31 -7.43
C PHE A 247 -7.65 12.57 -6.39
N SER A 248 -7.78 11.68 -5.43
CA SER A 248 -8.64 11.87 -4.27
C SER A 248 -7.85 11.64 -2.99
N PHE A 249 -8.00 12.56 -2.05
CA PHE A 249 -7.43 12.46 -0.73
C PHE A 249 -8.50 12.71 0.33
N THR A 250 -8.58 11.84 1.33
CA THR A 250 -9.37 12.09 2.52
C THR A 250 -8.55 11.85 3.78
N PRO A 251 -8.44 12.85 4.67
CA PRO A 251 -7.81 12.69 5.98
C PRO A 251 -8.66 11.88 6.96
N GLU A 252 -9.97 11.72 6.65
CA GLU A 252 -10.94 11.05 7.52
C GLU A 252 -11.78 10.03 6.73
N ALA A 253 -11.21 8.87 6.47
CA ALA A 253 -11.89 7.78 5.77
C ALA A 253 -13.12 7.25 6.53
N ASP A 254 -13.22 7.49 7.82
CA ASP A 254 -14.36 7.10 8.65
C ASP A 254 -15.67 7.67 8.13
N THR A 255 -15.67 8.93 7.69
CA THR A 255 -16.87 9.59 7.10
C THR A 255 -17.25 9.00 5.74
N VAL A 256 -16.26 8.66 4.93
CA VAL A 256 -16.46 8.03 3.61
C VAL A 256 -16.98 6.60 3.78
N ALA A 257 -16.37 5.83 4.68
CA ALA A 257 -16.72 4.44 4.94
C ALA A 257 -18.19 4.26 5.41
N GLN A 258 -18.74 5.24 6.11
CA GLN A 258 -20.15 5.22 6.50
C GLN A 258 -21.10 5.33 5.29
N LYS A 259 -20.72 6.12 4.28
CA LYS A 259 -21.54 6.34 3.07
C LYS A 259 -21.46 5.17 2.09
N TRP A 260 -20.38 4.41 2.10
CA TRP A 260 -20.16 3.26 1.19
C TRP A 260 -21.11 2.08 1.45
N LYS A 261 -21.95 2.15 2.46
CA LYS A 261 -23.05 1.20 2.68
C LYS A 261 -24.16 1.33 1.61
N SER A 262 -24.23 2.45 0.91
CA SER A 262 -25.17 2.69 -0.17
C SER A 262 -24.58 2.31 -1.52
N ALA A 263 -25.32 1.56 -2.34
CA ALA A 263 -24.91 1.23 -3.71
C ALA A 263 -24.64 2.48 -4.57
N MET A 264 -25.26 3.63 -4.25
CA MET A 264 -25.03 4.90 -4.94
C MET A 264 -23.67 5.54 -4.63
N SER A 265 -22.99 5.09 -3.60
CA SER A 265 -21.70 5.64 -3.12
C SER A 265 -20.64 4.56 -2.89
N ASP A 266 -20.88 3.33 -3.36
CA ASP A 266 -19.87 2.26 -3.29
C ASP A 266 -18.93 2.38 -4.50
N PHE A 267 -17.72 2.87 -4.23
CA PHE A 267 -16.67 3.04 -5.25
C PHE A 267 -15.76 1.82 -5.41
N SER A 268 -16.01 0.71 -4.72
CA SER A 268 -15.11 -0.45 -4.69
C SER A 268 -14.83 -1.03 -6.07
N VAL A 269 -15.84 -1.08 -6.94
CA VAL A 269 -15.68 -1.52 -8.33
C VAL A 269 -14.83 -0.54 -9.13
N MET A 270 -15.10 0.77 -9.01
CA MET A 270 -14.33 1.81 -9.70
C MET A 270 -12.86 1.80 -9.23
N LEU A 271 -12.59 1.62 -7.94
CA LEU A 271 -11.24 1.55 -7.39
C LEU A 271 -10.47 0.33 -7.92
N ARG A 272 -11.12 -0.83 -8.04
CA ARG A 272 -10.49 -2.01 -8.66
C ARG A 272 -10.14 -1.76 -10.12
N GLN A 273 -11.05 -1.19 -10.90
CA GLN A 273 -10.80 -0.84 -12.30
C GLN A 273 -9.76 0.27 -12.44
N ALA A 274 -9.76 1.25 -11.54
CA ALA A 274 -8.74 2.29 -11.49
C ALA A 274 -7.34 1.73 -11.22
N TYR A 275 -7.20 0.79 -10.28
CA TYR A 275 -5.92 0.12 -10.03
C TYR A 275 -5.41 -0.63 -11.26
N ASP A 276 -6.28 -1.36 -11.95
CA ASP A 276 -5.94 -2.13 -13.14
C ASP A 276 -5.80 -1.24 -14.40
N GLY A 277 -6.28 0.01 -14.36
CA GLY A 277 -6.26 0.95 -15.50
C GLY A 277 -7.13 0.47 -16.65
N THR A 278 -8.23 -0.20 -16.36
CA THR A 278 -9.18 -0.73 -17.35
C THR A 278 -10.24 0.29 -17.73
N SER A 279 -11.08 -0.03 -18.73
CA SER A 279 -12.22 0.79 -19.11
C SER A 279 -13.29 0.83 -18.02
N TYR A 280 -14.02 1.92 -17.98
CA TYR A 280 -15.21 2.08 -17.14
C TYR A 280 -16.36 2.64 -17.96
N GLU A 281 -17.50 1.99 -17.89
CA GLU A 281 -18.70 2.37 -18.62
C GLU A 281 -19.88 2.49 -17.67
N ARG A 282 -20.71 3.48 -17.91
CA ARG A 282 -21.98 3.68 -17.22
C ARG A 282 -23.03 4.15 -18.22
N GLU A 283 -24.10 3.40 -18.32
CA GLU A 283 -25.25 3.72 -19.15
C GLU A 283 -26.54 3.84 -18.31
N ALA A 284 -27.37 4.79 -18.65
CA ALA A 284 -28.70 4.94 -18.10
C ALA A 284 -29.66 5.43 -19.18
N ARG A 285 -30.93 5.02 -19.08
CA ARG A 285 -31.96 5.32 -20.11
C ARG A 285 -32.46 6.75 -20.05
N SER A 286 -32.39 7.43 -18.91
CA SER A 286 -32.86 8.81 -18.77
C SER A 286 -31.96 9.80 -19.51
N ALA A 287 -32.55 10.76 -20.21
CA ALA A 287 -31.82 11.81 -20.90
C ALA A 287 -30.98 12.69 -19.97
N ASP A 288 -31.41 12.82 -18.71
CA ASP A 288 -30.73 13.60 -17.69
C ASP A 288 -29.74 12.76 -16.86
N ALA A 289 -29.60 11.48 -17.19
CA ALA A 289 -28.70 10.58 -16.44
C ALA A 289 -27.26 10.64 -16.97
N VAL A 290 -26.32 10.40 -16.08
CA VAL A 290 -24.90 10.35 -16.42
C VAL A 290 -24.59 9.09 -17.22
N ASN A 291 -24.20 9.28 -18.48
CA ASN A 291 -23.65 8.26 -19.36
C ASN A 291 -22.19 8.59 -19.64
N VAL A 292 -21.30 7.66 -19.35
CA VAL A 292 -19.86 7.84 -19.55
C VAL A 292 -19.25 6.60 -20.16
N HIS A 293 -18.26 6.83 -21.03
CA HIS A 293 -17.38 5.82 -21.57
C HIS A 293 -15.95 6.29 -21.35
N ILE A 294 -15.21 5.58 -20.53
CA ILE A 294 -13.82 5.88 -20.19
C ILE A 294 -12.97 4.70 -20.65
N ASP A 295 -12.06 4.91 -21.61
CA ASP A 295 -11.21 3.86 -22.16
C ASP A 295 -10.24 3.33 -21.12
N ARG A 296 -9.70 4.22 -20.31
CA ARG A 296 -8.76 3.90 -19.23
C ARG A 296 -9.10 4.74 -17.99
N LEU A 297 -9.49 4.08 -16.93
CA LEU A 297 -9.80 4.72 -15.68
C LEU A 297 -8.48 5.05 -14.94
N LEU A 298 -8.13 6.33 -14.91
CA LEU A 298 -6.92 6.85 -14.29
C LEU A 298 -7.28 7.64 -13.03
N TRP A 299 -7.22 6.98 -11.89
CA TRP A 299 -7.62 7.56 -10.63
C TRP A 299 -6.75 7.03 -9.48
N ASN A 300 -6.05 7.93 -8.81
CA ASN A 300 -5.20 7.64 -7.67
C ASN A 300 -5.88 8.14 -6.39
N VAL A 301 -5.82 7.33 -5.34
CA VAL A 301 -6.55 7.60 -4.09
C VAL A 301 -5.66 7.41 -2.88
N VAL A 302 -5.77 8.33 -1.93
CA VAL A 302 -5.16 8.24 -0.60
C VAL A 302 -6.23 8.45 0.46
N MET A 303 -6.33 7.53 1.39
CA MET A 303 -7.23 7.59 2.53
C MET A 303 -6.44 7.48 3.83
N CYS A 304 -6.76 8.33 4.80
CA CYS A 304 -6.29 8.19 6.17
C CYS A 304 -7.49 7.93 7.07
N GLY A 305 -7.39 6.97 7.97
CA GLY A 305 -8.50 6.64 8.86
C GLY A 305 -8.13 5.60 9.90
N THR A 306 -9.12 5.22 10.70
CA THR A 306 -8.96 4.15 11.68
C THR A 306 -8.90 2.78 11.01
N PRO A 307 -8.34 1.75 11.67
CA PRO A 307 -8.44 0.38 11.21
C PRO A 307 -9.89 -0.08 11.00
N ASP A 308 -10.80 0.38 11.84
CA ASP A 308 -12.22 0.06 11.76
C ASP A 308 -12.86 0.62 10.47
N ALA A 309 -12.49 1.83 10.07
CA ALA A 309 -12.92 2.40 8.79
C ALA A 309 -12.31 1.64 7.59
N LEU A 310 -11.06 1.17 7.69
CA LEU A 310 -10.46 0.31 6.68
C LEU A 310 -11.29 -0.95 6.44
N TYR A 311 -11.74 -1.61 7.50
CA TYR A 311 -12.56 -2.82 7.40
C TYR A 311 -13.98 -2.56 6.87
N ARG A 312 -14.46 -1.34 6.95
CA ARG A 312 -15.72 -0.91 6.31
C ARG A 312 -15.53 -0.60 4.82
N VAL A 313 -14.39 0.00 4.46
CA VAL A 313 -14.01 0.24 3.06
C VAL A 313 -13.75 -1.07 2.34
N VAL A 314 -13.04 -1.99 2.99
CA VAL A 314 -12.77 -3.34 2.48
C VAL A 314 -13.73 -4.32 3.14
N SER A 315 -14.94 -4.38 2.64
CA SER A 315 -16.00 -5.24 3.20
C SER A 315 -16.02 -6.67 2.63
N ASN A 316 -15.41 -6.90 1.47
CA ASN A 316 -15.35 -8.20 0.80
C ASN A 316 -13.89 -8.64 0.60
N TYR A 317 -13.54 -9.81 1.11
CA TYR A 317 -12.19 -10.37 1.06
C TYR A 317 -12.00 -11.44 -0.04
N THR A 318 -13.04 -11.72 -0.82
CA THR A 318 -13.00 -12.70 -1.90
C THR A 318 -12.93 -12.08 -3.30
N ASP A 319 -13.23 -10.80 -3.43
CA ASP A 319 -13.25 -10.08 -4.71
C ASP A 319 -11.90 -9.49 -5.15
N GLY A 320 -10.88 -9.61 -4.30
CA GLY A 320 -9.52 -9.13 -4.56
C GLY A 320 -9.32 -7.63 -4.39
N PHE A 321 -10.30 -6.86 -3.90
CA PHE A 321 -10.14 -5.42 -3.68
C PHE A 321 -9.07 -5.13 -2.63
N GLN A 322 -9.07 -5.87 -1.51
CA GLN A 322 -8.09 -5.72 -0.43
C GLN A 322 -6.62 -5.84 -0.92
N SER A 323 -6.35 -6.66 -1.93
CA SER A 323 -5.00 -6.85 -2.46
C SER A 323 -4.50 -5.70 -3.34
N ARG A 324 -5.38 -4.77 -3.72
CA ARG A 324 -5.07 -3.59 -4.55
C ARG A 324 -4.80 -2.32 -3.75
N ILE A 325 -5.07 -2.35 -2.45
CA ILE A 325 -4.84 -1.22 -1.56
C ILE A 325 -3.50 -1.41 -0.86
N ILE A 326 -2.66 -0.38 -0.92
CA ILE A 326 -1.43 -0.31 -0.13
C ILE A 326 -1.84 0.15 1.26
N VAL A 327 -1.59 -0.64 2.27
CA VAL A 327 -1.90 -0.28 3.66
C VAL A 327 -0.62 0.02 4.40
N ALA A 328 -0.59 1.17 5.06
CA ALA A 328 0.44 1.55 6.01
C ALA A 328 -0.18 1.68 7.40
N LYS A 329 0.56 1.22 8.41
CA LYS A 329 0.17 1.34 9.82
C LYS A 329 0.93 2.50 10.44
N THR A 330 0.25 3.41 11.13
CA THR A 330 0.93 4.41 11.96
C THR A 330 1.44 3.76 13.25
N PRO A 331 2.59 4.20 13.79
CA PRO A 331 3.09 3.67 15.05
C PRO A 331 2.12 3.97 16.21
N ASP A 332 2.11 3.10 17.20
CA ASP A 332 1.42 3.38 18.46
C ASP A 332 2.21 4.41 19.26
N ASN A 333 1.59 5.56 19.49
CA ASN A 333 2.18 6.66 20.25
C ASN A 333 1.45 6.92 21.59
N THR A 334 0.63 5.98 22.04
CA THR A 334 -0.23 6.14 23.24
C THR A 334 0.54 6.61 24.46
N PHE A 335 1.74 6.07 24.68
CA PHE A 335 2.58 6.41 25.83
C PHE A 335 3.81 7.23 25.45
N THR A 336 3.88 7.73 24.23
CA THR A 336 4.99 8.56 23.79
C THR A 336 4.92 9.94 24.46
N PRO A 337 5.97 10.39 25.14
CA PRO A 337 5.97 11.71 25.76
C PRO A 337 5.90 12.79 24.68
N LEU A 338 5.24 13.90 25.00
CA LEU A 338 5.24 15.07 24.13
C LEU A 338 6.68 15.55 23.94
N SER A 339 7.13 15.59 22.71
CA SER A 339 8.45 16.10 22.35
C SER A 339 8.39 17.58 22.03
N ASP A 340 9.37 18.34 22.50
CA ASP A 340 9.54 19.75 22.11
C ASP A 340 9.96 19.89 20.63
N ASN A 341 10.46 18.81 20.02
CA ASN A 341 10.82 18.75 18.61
C ASN A 341 9.65 18.23 17.79
N MET A 342 8.73 19.10 17.44
CA MET A 342 7.68 18.77 16.48
C MET A 342 8.23 18.82 15.06
N TYR A 343 7.97 17.74 14.29
CA TYR A 343 8.26 17.73 12.86
C TYR A 343 7.22 18.57 12.12
N VAL A 344 7.70 19.62 11.45
CA VAL A 344 6.87 20.52 10.65
C VAL A 344 7.59 20.80 9.35
N MET A 345 6.86 20.81 8.24
CA MET A 345 7.39 21.18 6.94
C MET A 345 7.75 22.68 6.92
N ASN A 346 9.00 22.99 6.63
CA ASN A 346 9.43 24.37 6.42
C ASN A 346 9.24 24.82 4.95
N GLU A 347 9.32 26.12 4.69
CA GLU A 347 9.11 26.69 3.36
C GLU A 347 10.05 26.12 2.29
N ARG A 348 11.33 25.88 2.63
CA ARG A 348 12.30 25.30 1.68
C ARG A 348 11.95 23.88 1.28
N GLN A 349 11.47 23.08 2.23
CA GLN A 349 11.00 21.71 1.95
C GLN A 349 9.77 21.75 1.04
N ARG A 350 8.82 22.63 1.36
CA ARG A 350 7.62 22.86 0.56
C ARG A 350 7.97 23.29 -0.88
N ASP A 351 8.85 24.26 -1.04
CA ASP A 351 9.26 24.74 -2.36
C ASP A 351 9.93 23.66 -3.20
N ARG A 352 10.79 22.83 -2.60
CA ARG A 352 11.42 21.71 -3.31
C ARG A 352 10.41 20.66 -3.76
N ILE A 353 9.43 20.36 -2.91
CA ILE A 353 8.33 19.45 -3.27
C ILE A 353 7.54 20.02 -4.45
N ILE A 354 7.17 21.29 -4.40
CA ILE A 354 6.42 21.97 -5.46
C ILE A 354 7.21 22.00 -6.77
N GLN A 355 8.51 22.24 -6.73
CA GLN A 355 9.37 22.23 -7.92
C GLN A 355 9.39 20.85 -8.59
N ILE A 356 9.54 19.78 -7.81
CA ILE A 356 9.50 18.42 -8.33
C ILE A 356 8.10 18.09 -8.87
N ALA A 357 7.06 18.45 -8.14
CA ALA A 357 5.67 18.25 -8.57
C ALA A 357 5.36 18.96 -9.90
N HIS A 358 5.91 20.17 -10.10
CA HIS A 358 5.77 20.92 -11.34
C HIS A 358 6.41 20.22 -12.55
N LEU A 359 7.56 19.57 -12.34
CA LEU A 359 8.31 18.94 -13.43
C LEU A 359 7.80 17.53 -13.78
N LEU A 360 7.17 16.82 -12.86
CA LEU A 360 6.67 15.46 -13.09
C LEU A 360 5.75 15.33 -14.31
N PRO A 361 4.79 16.24 -14.57
CA PRO A 361 3.91 16.15 -15.74
C PRO A 361 4.62 16.29 -17.09
N LEU A 362 5.85 16.81 -17.11
CA LEU A 362 6.64 17.00 -18.33
C LEU A 362 7.26 15.67 -18.82
N MET A 363 7.30 14.65 -17.97
CA MET A 363 7.74 13.31 -18.32
C MET A 363 6.55 12.49 -18.77
N SER A 364 6.58 12.04 -20.04
CA SER A 364 5.51 11.26 -20.65
C SER A 364 6.11 10.22 -21.60
N GLY A 365 5.56 9.01 -21.58
CA GLY A 365 5.95 7.93 -22.45
C GLY A 365 6.15 6.61 -21.73
N GLU A 366 6.48 5.59 -22.50
CA GLU A 366 6.66 4.22 -22.03
C GLU A 366 8.15 3.96 -21.72
N VAL A 367 8.40 3.25 -20.64
CA VAL A 367 9.75 2.87 -20.21
C VAL A 367 9.80 1.43 -19.72
N VAL A 368 10.88 0.75 -19.99
CA VAL A 368 11.21 -0.57 -19.48
C VAL A 368 12.37 -0.43 -18.50
N LEU A 369 12.23 -1.03 -17.32
CA LEU A 369 13.22 -1.02 -16.24
C LEU A 369 13.66 -2.47 -15.95
N PRO A 370 14.57 -3.04 -16.73
CA PRO A 370 14.87 -4.48 -16.67
C PRO A 370 15.39 -4.93 -15.31
N LYS A 371 16.26 -4.13 -14.68
CA LYS A 371 16.81 -4.49 -13.37
C LYS A 371 15.75 -4.44 -12.26
N LEU A 372 14.80 -3.51 -12.36
CA LEU A 372 13.66 -3.45 -11.45
C LEU A 372 12.74 -4.66 -11.64
N GLU A 373 12.48 -5.07 -12.88
CA GLU A 373 11.71 -6.29 -13.18
C GLU A 373 12.39 -7.54 -12.63
N ASP A 374 13.71 -7.65 -12.79
CA ASP A 374 14.49 -8.77 -12.26
C ASP A 374 14.42 -8.80 -10.73
N LYS A 375 14.54 -7.63 -10.08
CA LYS A 375 14.38 -7.52 -8.62
C LYS A 375 13.01 -7.96 -8.15
N GLY A 376 11.96 -7.60 -8.88
CA GLY A 376 10.59 -8.05 -8.63
C GLY A 376 10.46 -9.57 -8.74
N ARG A 377 11.06 -10.20 -9.77
CA ARG A 377 11.06 -11.66 -9.93
C ARG A 377 11.81 -12.38 -8.81
N GLU A 378 12.96 -11.85 -8.40
CA GLU A 378 13.73 -12.38 -7.26
C GLU A 378 12.89 -12.37 -5.98
N TRP A 379 12.24 -11.25 -5.68
CA TRP A 379 11.38 -11.12 -4.51
C TRP A 379 10.16 -12.06 -4.58
N LEU A 380 9.50 -12.17 -5.73
CA LEU A 380 8.38 -13.10 -5.93
C LEU A 380 8.81 -14.55 -5.67
N GLU A 381 10.00 -14.94 -6.14
CA GLU A 381 10.52 -16.30 -5.94
C GLU A 381 10.91 -16.54 -4.48
N GLN A 382 11.52 -15.57 -3.82
CA GLN A 382 11.85 -15.65 -2.39
C GLN A 382 10.57 -15.90 -1.55
N ILE A 383 9.51 -15.11 -1.78
CA ILE A 383 8.24 -15.28 -1.05
C ILE A 383 7.58 -16.61 -1.40
N ARG A 384 7.67 -17.04 -2.67
CA ARG A 384 7.15 -18.36 -3.08
C ARG A 384 7.81 -19.49 -2.31
N LEU A 385 9.13 -19.51 -2.24
CA LEU A 385 9.88 -20.56 -1.54
C LEU A 385 9.60 -20.55 -0.04
N GLU A 386 9.54 -19.36 0.57
CA GLU A 386 9.22 -19.21 1.99
C GLU A 386 7.80 -19.73 2.29
N THR A 387 6.82 -19.32 1.50
CA THR A 387 5.41 -19.69 1.73
C THR A 387 5.11 -21.16 1.43
N MET A 388 5.86 -21.78 0.52
CA MET A 388 5.76 -23.23 0.26
C MET A 388 6.17 -24.05 1.48
N LYS A 389 7.22 -23.65 2.20
CA LYS A 389 7.69 -24.36 3.40
C LYS A 389 6.63 -24.38 4.50
N ASN A 390 5.86 -23.29 4.63
CA ASN A 390 4.89 -23.09 5.69
C ASN A 390 3.43 -23.33 5.26
N ASP A 391 3.18 -23.68 3.99
CA ASP A 391 1.85 -23.75 3.37
C ASP A 391 1.02 -22.47 3.55
N ASP A 392 1.68 -21.32 3.55
CA ASP A 392 1.07 -20.00 3.75
C ASP A 392 0.46 -19.49 2.44
N LYS A 393 -0.77 -19.90 2.16
CA LYS A 393 -1.48 -19.54 0.93
C LYS A 393 -1.88 -18.07 0.87
N VAL A 394 -2.15 -17.44 2.00
CA VAL A 394 -2.54 -16.02 2.05
C VAL A 394 -1.35 -15.16 1.65
N LYS A 395 -0.21 -15.31 2.31
CA LYS A 395 1.03 -14.61 1.97
C LYS A 395 1.45 -14.89 0.52
N ALA A 396 1.36 -16.15 0.09
CA ALA A 396 1.68 -16.56 -1.28
C ALA A 396 0.85 -15.82 -2.34
N ARG A 397 -0.44 -15.57 -2.09
CA ARG A 397 -1.32 -14.86 -3.02
C ARG A 397 -1.09 -13.35 -3.00
N GLN A 398 -0.81 -12.75 -1.83
CA GLN A 398 -0.56 -11.32 -1.70
C GLN A 398 0.62 -10.85 -2.57
N ARG A 399 1.68 -11.65 -2.70
CA ARG A 399 2.87 -11.29 -3.48
C ARG A 399 2.57 -10.85 -4.91
N PHE A 400 1.55 -11.44 -5.55
CA PHE A 400 1.21 -11.14 -6.95
C PHE A 400 0.67 -9.73 -7.18
N ARG A 401 0.13 -9.09 -6.15
CA ARG A 401 -0.33 -7.69 -6.22
C ARG A 401 0.69 -6.72 -5.64
N ILE A 402 1.40 -7.13 -4.60
CA ILE A 402 2.41 -6.30 -3.97
C ILE A 402 3.58 -6.01 -4.92
N CYS A 403 4.06 -7.01 -5.66
CA CYS A 403 5.16 -6.83 -6.59
C CYS A 403 4.88 -5.75 -7.64
N PRO A 404 3.83 -5.81 -8.48
CA PRO A 404 3.53 -4.76 -9.46
C PRO A 404 3.23 -3.41 -8.80
N THR A 405 2.57 -3.38 -7.65
CA THR A 405 2.32 -2.14 -6.90
C THR A 405 3.63 -1.50 -6.45
N THR A 406 4.56 -2.29 -5.91
CA THR A 406 5.87 -1.81 -5.49
C THR A 406 6.70 -1.33 -6.68
N MET A 407 6.60 -1.96 -7.84
CA MET A 407 7.26 -1.49 -9.07
C MET A 407 6.74 -0.12 -9.50
N ARG A 408 5.45 0.14 -9.38
CA ARG A 408 4.86 1.47 -9.63
C ARG A 408 5.36 2.51 -8.61
N MET A 409 5.41 2.17 -7.33
CA MET A 409 5.97 3.04 -6.30
C MET A 409 7.45 3.34 -6.54
N MET A 410 8.24 2.34 -6.88
CA MET A 410 9.66 2.52 -7.21
C MET A 410 9.83 3.43 -8.42
N THR A 411 9.00 3.31 -9.44
CA THR A 411 9.01 4.21 -10.59
C THR A 411 8.76 5.65 -10.16
N CYS A 412 7.80 5.91 -9.28
CA CYS A 412 7.55 7.23 -8.70
C CYS A 412 8.80 7.78 -7.98
N ILE A 413 9.45 6.96 -7.16
CA ILE A 413 10.66 7.35 -6.42
C ILE A 413 11.82 7.64 -7.38
N MET A 414 12.01 6.79 -8.38
CA MET A 414 13.08 6.93 -9.36
C MET A 414 12.88 8.13 -10.29
N LEU A 415 11.65 8.49 -10.63
CA LEU A 415 11.33 9.74 -11.33
C LEU A 415 11.76 10.96 -10.51
N CYS A 416 11.53 10.97 -9.21
CA CYS A 416 12.03 12.01 -8.32
C CYS A 416 13.55 12.09 -8.32
N LYS A 417 14.25 10.96 -8.43
CA LYS A 417 15.73 10.93 -8.57
C LYS A 417 16.20 11.56 -9.87
N VAL A 418 15.52 11.31 -10.98
CA VAL A 418 15.79 11.96 -12.26
C VAL A 418 15.68 13.46 -12.12
N LEU A 419 14.60 13.96 -11.51
CA LEU A 419 14.36 15.38 -11.32
C LEU A 419 15.35 16.02 -10.36
N GLU A 420 15.70 15.35 -9.27
CA GLU A 420 16.77 15.78 -8.37
C GLU A 420 18.07 16.00 -9.15
N THR A 421 18.46 15.06 -9.99
CA THR A 421 19.68 15.15 -10.80
C THR A 421 19.62 16.30 -11.80
N LEU A 422 18.50 16.50 -12.47
CA LEU A 422 18.32 17.60 -13.43
C LEU A 422 18.37 18.96 -12.72
N ILE A 423 17.69 19.11 -11.59
CA ILE A 423 17.69 20.36 -10.81
C ILE A 423 19.08 20.67 -10.26
N GLN A 424 19.80 19.67 -9.76
CA GLN A 424 21.17 19.85 -9.28
C GLN A 424 22.11 20.32 -10.37
N LYS A 425 21.95 19.79 -11.59
CA LYS A 425 22.83 20.10 -12.72
C LYS A 425 22.50 21.42 -13.41
N HIS A 426 21.23 21.77 -13.55
CA HIS A 426 20.76 22.86 -14.41
C HIS A 426 19.93 23.94 -13.67
N GLY A 427 19.66 23.75 -12.36
CA GLY A 427 18.66 24.52 -11.63
C GLY A 427 17.24 24.16 -12.06
N PHE A 428 16.24 24.71 -11.37
CA PHE A 428 14.83 24.40 -11.64
C PHE A 428 14.41 24.83 -13.07
N ASN A 429 14.67 26.06 -13.47
CA ASN A 429 14.31 26.56 -14.80
C ASN A 429 15.07 25.82 -15.92
N GLY A 430 16.34 25.48 -15.67
CA GLY A 430 17.14 24.70 -16.60
C GLY A 430 16.63 23.25 -16.75
N ALA A 431 16.20 22.62 -15.67
CA ALA A 431 15.58 21.30 -15.70
C ALA A 431 14.27 21.30 -16.50
N GLU A 432 13.42 22.29 -16.27
CA GLU A 432 12.19 22.47 -17.04
C GLU A 432 12.46 22.64 -18.54
N LYS A 433 13.42 23.51 -18.89
CA LYS A 433 13.85 23.71 -20.27
C LYS A 433 14.34 22.43 -20.91
N GLN A 434 15.21 21.67 -20.23
CA GLN A 434 15.75 20.41 -20.72
C GLN A 434 14.66 19.38 -21.02
N LEU A 435 13.66 19.25 -20.13
CA LEU A 435 12.54 18.33 -20.31
C LEU A 435 11.62 18.74 -21.46
N LYS A 436 11.42 20.04 -21.68
CA LYS A 436 10.61 20.56 -22.79
C LYS A 436 11.32 20.42 -24.15
N GLU A 437 12.64 20.69 -24.21
CA GLU A 437 13.44 20.62 -25.44
C GLU A 437 13.81 19.17 -25.82
N SER A 438 13.94 18.27 -24.84
CA SER A 438 14.31 16.86 -25.02
C SER A 438 13.32 15.95 -24.28
N PRO A 439 12.11 15.71 -24.82
CA PRO A 439 11.03 14.99 -24.14
C PRO A 439 11.36 13.55 -23.72
N ASP A 440 12.31 12.91 -24.35
CA ASP A 440 12.73 11.52 -24.04
C ASP A 440 13.99 11.42 -23.16
N LEU A 441 14.59 12.55 -22.80
CA LEU A 441 15.82 12.61 -21.98
C LEU A 441 15.67 11.84 -20.66
N TRP A 442 14.54 12.03 -19.98
CA TRP A 442 14.26 11.42 -18.69
C TRP A 442 14.24 9.89 -18.73
N LYS A 443 13.88 9.27 -19.88
CA LYS A 443 13.81 7.80 -19.99
C LYS A 443 15.18 7.15 -19.80
N GLY A 444 16.20 7.66 -20.50
CA GLY A 444 17.57 7.19 -20.32
C GLY A 444 18.13 7.45 -18.92
N MET A 445 17.78 8.61 -18.33
CA MET A 445 18.15 8.91 -16.95
C MET A 445 17.47 7.97 -15.97
N LEU A 446 16.18 7.67 -16.15
CA LEU A 446 15.44 6.74 -15.31
C LEU A 446 16.05 5.33 -15.32
N VAL A 447 16.41 4.82 -16.49
CA VAL A 447 17.09 3.53 -16.61
C VAL A 447 18.41 3.52 -15.82
N LYS A 448 19.16 4.63 -15.80
CA LYS A 448 20.40 4.76 -15.02
C LYS A 448 20.19 4.84 -13.51
N THR A 449 18.99 5.17 -13.05
CA THR A 449 18.69 5.17 -11.60
C THR A 449 18.62 3.78 -11.00
N GLN A 450 18.58 2.71 -11.80
CA GLN A 450 18.53 1.32 -11.35
C GLN A 450 19.86 0.83 -10.77
N THR A 451 20.36 1.54 -9.76
CA THR A 451 21.56 1.14 -9.01
C THR A 451 21.21 0.08 -7.97
N PRO A 452 22.17 -0.76 -7.55
CA PRO A 452 21.92 -1.75 -6.49
C PRO A 452 21.32 -1.14 -5.23
N THR A 453 21.82 0.01 -4.80
CA THR A 453 21.30 0.74 -3.62
C THR A 453 19.85 1.18 -3.82
N MET A 454 19.50 1.72 -5.00
CA MET A 454 18.11 2.10 -5.29
C MET A 454 17.19 0.88 -5.32
N LEU A 455 17.64 -0.22 -5.91
CA LEU A 455 16.85 -1.45 -6.03
C LEU A 455 16.61 -2.16 -4.69
N GLU A 456 17.48 -1.96 -3.67
CA GLU A 456 17.20 -2.45 -2.32
C GLU A 456 15.95 -1.81 -1.70
N THR A 457 15.61 -0.60 -2.09
CA THR A 457 14.35 0.07 -1.69
C THR A 457 13.13 -0.75 -2.08
N PHE A 458 13.21 -1.48 -3.20
CA PHE A 458 12.11 -2.37 -3.62
C PHE A 458 11.79 -3.43 -2.57
N ASN A 459 12.80 -4.16 -2.07
CA ASN A 459 12.59 -5.19 -1.07
C ASN A 459 11.99 -4.62 0.21
N ILE A 460 12.52 -3.48 0.66
CA ILE A 460 12.04 -2.81 1.87
C ILE A 460 10.56 -2.42 1.74
N LEU A 461 10.19 -1.79 0.64
CA LEU A 461 8.79 -1.38 0.39
C LEU A 461 7.87 -2.59 0.18
N ALA A 462 8.33 -3.62 -0.53
CA ALA A 462 7.53 -4.83 -0.77
C ALA A 462 7.29 -5.62 0.53
N ASP A 463 8.32 -5.79 1.36
CA ASP A 463 8.22 -6.45 2.65
C ASP A 463 7.31 -5.67 3.61
N TYR A 464 7.46 -4.33 3.65
CA TYR A 464 6.61 -3.46 4.44
C TYR A 464 5.12 -3.59 4.06
N GLN A 465 4.82 -3.53 2.76
CA GLN A 465 3.45 -3.70 2.27
C GLN A 465 2.89 -5.08 2.59
N LEU A 466 3.72 -6.13 2.43
CA LEU A 466 3.30 -7.49 2.71
C LEU A 466 3.00 -7.69 4.20
N ASP A 467 3.87 -7.22 5.09
CA ASP A 467 3.68 -7.32 6.52
C ASP A 467 2.40 -6.58 6.97
N ASN A 468 2.15 -5.38 6.45
CA ASN A 468 0.92 -4.64 6.77
C ASN A 468 -0.34 -5.30 6.18
N ALA A 469 -0.29 -5.81 4.96
CA ALA A 469 -1.41 -6.54 4.36
C ALA A 469 -1.77 -7.79 5.18
N LEU A 470 -0.78 -8.50 5.66
CA LEU A 470 -0.99 -9.67 6.52
C LEU A 470 -1.50 -9.27 7.91
N TYR A 471 -0.97 -8.19 8.49
CA TYR A 471 -1.43 -7.66 9.77
C TYR A 471 -2.92 -7.33 9.76
N PHE A 472 -3.40 -6.59 8.76
CA PHE A 472 -4.80 -6.14 8.69
C PHE A 472 -5.75 -7.18 8.11
N PHE A 473 -5.32 -8.01 7.19
CA PHE A 473 -6.24 -8.79 6.35
C PHE A 473 -6.15 -10.31 6.50
N ARG A 474 -5.07 -10.87 7.09
CA ARG A 474 -4.87 -12.31 7.11
C ARG A 474 -6.06 -13.06 7.69
N SER A 475 -6.47 -12.74 8.93
CA SER A 475 -7.57 -13.42 9.59
C SER A 475 -8.88 -13.33 8.80
N ARG A 476 -9.18 -12.15 8.28
CA ARG A 476 -10.41 -11.90 7.52
C ARG A 476 -10.43 -12.64 6.17
N ILE A 477 -9.27 -12.78 5.53
CA ILE A 477 -9.13 -13.59 4.31
C ILE A 477 -9.31 -15.08 4.64
N GLU A 478 -8.67 -15.57 5.69
CA GLU A 478 -8.79 -16.96 6.14
C GLU A 478 -10.25 -17.31 6.48
N ASP A 479 -10.94 -16.43 7.22
CA ASP A 479 -12.35 -16.59 7.56
C ASP A 479 -13.26 -16.63 6.33
N ALA A 480 -13.03 -15.72 5.39
CA ALA A 480 -13.82 -15.64 4.15
C ALA A 480 -13.66 -16.88 3.25
N PHE A 481 -12.52 -17.56 3.31
CA PHE A 481 -12.27 -18.79 2.56
C PHE A 481 -12.64 -20.07 3.32
N SER A 482 -12.71 -20.01 4.65
CA SER A 482 -13.15 -21.16 5.50
C SER A 482 -14.68 -21.30 5.53
N SER A 483 -15.40 -20.24 5.22
CA SER A 483 -16.87 -20.19 5.20
C SER A 483 -17.49 -20.71 3.90
N LYS A 484 -16.68 -21.09 2.93
CA LYS A 484 -17.08 -21.69 1.65
C LYS A 484 -16.72 -23.19 1.62
#